data_4a6764a6456a75b6cac6d609b22dca98
#
_entry.id   4a6764a6456a75b6cac6d609b22dca98
#
_cell.length_a   1.000
_cell.length_b   1.000
_cell.length_c   1.000
_cell.angle_alpha   90.00
_cell.angle_beta   90.00
_cell.angle_gamma   90.00
#
_symmetry.space_group_name_H-M   'P 1'
#
loop_
_entity.id
_entity.type
_entity.pdbx_description
1 polymer ?
#
loop_
_entity_poly.entity_id
_entity_poly.type
_entity_poly.pdbx_seq_one_letter_code
_entity_poly.pdbx_strand_id
1 'polypeptide(L)'
;VIKPGMKGYEVDAVGRQSILDSGYPNIPHSVGHQVGLEVHDGGTTLGPNKARLSCQGVLRKNEIYALEPTVLQPDGLPCAIIEDDVILTDDGCRLISKRQTALIEIPYREA
;
A
#
# COMPACT_ATOMS: atom_id res chain seq x y z
N VAL A 1 -11.54 -1.38 3.57
CA VAL A 1 -11.69 -2.44 2.57
C VAL A 1 -10.81 -3.64 2.91
N ILE A 2 -9.55 -3.44 3.33
CA ILE A 2 -8.65 -4.54 3.72
C ILE A 2 -9.15 -5.22 5.00
N LYS A 3 -9.24 -6.55 4.99
CA LYS A 3 -9.74 -7.37 6.11
C LYS A 3 -9.17 -8.80 6.07
N PRO A 4 -9.21 -9.54 7.18
CA PRO A 4 -8.84 -10.95 7.20
C PRO A 4 -9.61 -11.78 6.17
N GLY A 5 -8.96 -12.82 5.64
CA GLY A 5 -9.52 -13.70 4.62
C GLY A 5 -9.28 -13.27 3.18
N MET A 6 -8.95 -12.01 2.93
CA MET A 6 -8.53 -11.55 1.61
C MET A 6 -7.15 -12.11 1.25
N LYS A 7 -6.91 -12.31 -0.03
CA LYS A 7 -5.58 -12.62 -0.56
C LYS A 7 -4.82 -11.34 -0.93
N GLY A 8 -3.50 -11.42 -0.92
CA GLY A 8 -2.66 -10.26 -1.23
C GLY A 8 -2.99 -9.61 -2.57
N TYR A 9 -3.23 -10.40 -3.62
CA TYR A 9 -3.59 -9.86 -4.94
C TYR A 9 -4.99 -9.21 -4.99
N GLU A 10 -5.90 -9.58 -4.09
CA GLU A 10 -7.23 -8.95 -4.02
C GLU A 10 -7.15 -7.56 -3.42
N VAL A 11 -6.28 -7.38 -2.42
CA VAL A 11 -6.00 -6.06 -1.84
C VAL A 11 -5.31 -5.16 -2.86
N ASP A 12 -4.29 -5.67 -3.54
CA ASP A 12 -3.60 -4.94 -4.62
C ASP A 12 -4.59 -4.47 -5.69
N ALA A 13 -5.49 -5.34 -6.12
CA ALA A 13 -6.47 -5.02 -7.17
C ALA A 13 -7.35 -3.82 -6.79
N VAL A 14 -7.77 -3.70 -5.53
CA VAL A 14 -8.57 -2.55 -5.07
C VAL A 14 -7.76 -1.26 -5.09
N GLY A 15 -6.54 -1.26 -4.55
CA GLY A 15 -5.69 -0.07 -4.53
C GLY A 15 -5.27 0.37 -5.92
N ARG A 16 -4.86 -0.58 -6.75
CA ARG A 16 -4.47 -0.36 -8.15
C ARG A 16 -5.62 0.21 -8.98
N GLN A 17 -6.82 -0.37 -8.86
CA GLN A 17 -7.99 0.09 -9.59
C GLN A 17 -8.37 1.52 -9.19
N SER A 18 -8.26 1.88 -7.92
CA SER A 18 -8.52 3.25 -7.46
C SER A 18 -7.60 4.29 -8.13
N ILE A 19 -6.32 3.94 -8.34
CA ILE A 19 -5.36 4.80 -9.04
C ILE A 19 -5.76 4.95 -10.53
N LEU A 20 -6.09 3.84 -11.18
CA LEU A 20 -6.51 3.84 -12.59
C LEU A 20 -7.82 4.61 -12.80
N ASP A 21 -8.81 4.43 -11.93
CA ASP A 21 -10.10 5.13 -11.99
C ASP A 21 -9.95 6.64 -11.76
N SER A 22 -8.88 7.04 -11.06
CA SER A 22 -8.51 8.45 -10.88
C SER A 22 -7.77 9.05 -12.07
N GLY A 23 -7.56 8.27 -13.14
CA GLY A 23 -6.92 8.72 -14.38
C GLY A 23 -5.39 8.71 -14.36
N TYR A 24 -4.77 8.07 -13.35
CA TYR A 24 -3.31 7.95 -13.25
C TYR A 24 -2.80 6.64 -13.89
N PRO A 25 -1.52 6.60 -14.28
CA PRO A 25 -0.92 5.39 -14.83
C PRO A 25 -0.92 4.22 -13.84
N ASN A 26 -0.89 3.01 -14.37
CA ASN A 26 -0.72 1.81 -13.56
C ASN A 26 0.62 1.80 -12.84
N ILE A 27 0.61 1.46 -11.56
CA ILE A 27 1.85 1.37 -10.77
C ILE A 27 2.63 0.11 -11.15
N PRO A 28 3.98 0.20 -11.24
CA PRO A 28 4.83 -0.91 -11.67
C PRO A 28 5.14 -1.91 -10.55
N HIS A 29 4.79 -1.62 -9.32
CA HIS A 29 5.09 -2.44 -8.14
C HIS A 29 3.82 -2.84 -7.37
N SER A 30 3.97 -3.63 -6.32
CA SER A 30 2.90 -4.01 -5.40
C SER A 30 2.37 -2.81 -4.62
N VAL A 31 1.09 -2.84 -4.23
CA VAL A 31 0.47 -1.77 -3.42
C VAL A 31 0.94 -1.81 -1.97
N GLY A 32 1.55 -2.92 -1.55
CA GLY A 32 2.05 -3.05 -0.19
C GLY A 32 2.57 -4.44 0.14
N HIS A 33 2.90 -4.64 1.39
CA HIS A 33 3.49 -5.89 1.88
C HIS A 33 3.25 -6.07 3.38
N GLN A 34 3.39 -7.30 3.84
CA GLN A 34 3.37 -7.61 5.27
C GLN A 34 4.62 -7.04 5.95
N VAL A 35 4.44 -6.52 7.15
CA VAL A 35 5.50 -6.05 8.05
C VAL A 35 5.58 -7.00 9.24
N GLY A 36 6.78 -7.46 9.57
CA GLY A 36 7.02 -8.37 10.68
C GLY A 36 8.11 -7.84 11.62
N LEU A 37 9.08 -8.68 11.95
CA LEU A 37 10.24 -8.25 12.74
C LEU A 37 11.13 -7.27 11.96
N GLU A 38 11.11 -7.39 10.65
CA GLU A 38 11.74 -6.45 9.72
C GLU A 38 10.69 -5.83 8.81
N VAL A 39 11.05 -4.74 8.16
CA VAL A 39 10.16 -4.03 7.23
C VAL A 39 9.74 -4.95 6.06
N HIS A 40 10.66 -5.76 5.57
CA HIS A 40 10.45 -6.77 4.52
C HIS A 40 10.99 -8.12 4.99
N ASP A 41 10.25 -8.84 5.79
CA ASP A 41 10.66 -10.14 6.31
C ASP A 41 9.94 -11.34 5.67
N GLY A 42 9.43 -11.17 4.48
CA GLY A 42 8.66 -12.18 3.75
C GLY A 42 7.15 -12.05 4.01
N GLY A 43 6.44 -13.17 4.04
CA GLY A 43 4.99 -13.17 4.24
C GLY A 43 4.20 -12.76 3.01
N THR A 44 3.01 -12.19 3.22
CA THR A 44 2.09 -11.86 2.14
C THR A 44 2.46 -10.56 1.45
N THR A 45 2.56 -10.60 0.11
CA THR A 45 2.73 -9.41 -0.74
C THR A 45 1.36 -8.96 -1.26
N LEU A 46 1.05 -7.68 -1.12
CA LEU A 46 -0.14 -7.06 -1.70
C LEU A 46 0.18 -6.65 -3.14
N GLY A 47 0.28 -7.61 -4.04
CA GLY A 47 0.79 -7.44 -5.39
C GLY A 47 -0.06 -8.12 -6.46
N PRO A 48 0.05 -7.65 -7.73
CA PRO A 48 -0.86 -8.03 -8.81
C PRO A 48 -0.65 -9.43 -9.36
N ASN A 49 0.51 -10.05 -9.11
CA ASN A 49 0.85 -11.34 -9.71
C ASN A 49 0.17 -12.50 -8.98
N LYS A 50 -0.98 -12.92 -9.48
CA LYS A 50 -1.75 -14.04 -8.93
C LYS A 50 -1.03 -15.38 -8.94
N ALA A 51 -0.02 -15.57 -9.78
CA ALA A 51 0.79 -16.81 -9.82
C ALA A 51 1.88 -16.83 -8.75
N ARG A 52 2.26 -15.68 -8.20
CA ARG A 52 3.27 -15.58 -7.15
C ARG A 52 2.70 -16.04 -5.81
N LEU A 53 3.34 -17.01 -5.16
CA LEU A 53 2.85 -17.59 -3.91
C LEU A 53 2.67 -16.55 -2.80
N SER A 54 3.57 -15.59 -2.66
CA SER A 54 3.42 -14.53 -1.66
C SER A 54 2.19 -13.64 -1.90
N CYS A 55 1.76 -13.45 -3.15
CA CYS A 55 0.54 -12.71 -3.47
C CYS A 55 -0.74 -13.51 -3.23
N GLN A 56 -0.63 -14.85 -3.14
CA GLN A 56 -1.74 -15.74 -2.78
C GLN A 56 -1.92 -15.88 -1.27
N GLY A 57 -1.02 -15.35 -0.47
CA GLY A 57 -1.11 -15.35 0.98
C GLY A 57 -2.45 -14.80 1.45
N VAL A 58 -3.02 -15.44 2.45
CA VAL A 58 -4.30 -15.03 3.06
C VAL A 58 -4.03 -14.18 4.28
N LEU A 59 -4.57 -12.98 4.28
CA LEU A 59 -4.42 -12.02 5.37
C LEU A 59 -5.12 -12.52 6.64
N ARG A 60 -4.49 -12.33 7.79
CA ARG A 60 -4.98 -12.80 9.08
C ARG A 60 -5.06 -11.67 10.10
N LYS A 61 -5.93 -11.82 11.06
CA LYS A 61 -6.02 -10.94 12.23
C LYS A 61 -4.65 -10.79 12.91
N ASN A 62 -4.35 -9.59 13.39
CA ASN A 62 -3.12 -9.16 14.07
C ASN A 62 -1.87 -9.08 13.16
N GLU A 63 -1.98 -9.35 11.88
CA GLU A 63 -0.91 -9.05 10.94
C GLU A 63 -0.88 -7.56 10.62
N ILE A 64 0.33 -7.04 10.38
CA ILE A 64 0.59 -5.65 10.02
C ILE A 64 0.97 -5.60 8.55
N TYR A 65 0.45 -4.59 7.86
CA TYR A 65 0.72 -4.35 6.45
C TYR A 65 1.04 -2.88 6.21
N ALA A 66 2.10 -2.63 5.44
CA ALA A 66 2.35 -1.35 4.81
C ALA A 66 1.47 -1.24 3.56
N LEU A 67 0.78 -0.11 3.42
CA LEU A 67 -0.03 0.25 2.26
C LEU A 67 0.61 1.48 1.62
N GLU A 68 1.20 1.31 0.46
CA GLU A 68 2.04 2.30 -0.22
C GLU A 68 1.61 2.54 -1.68
N PRO A 69 0.33 2.91 -1.91
CA PRO A 69 -0.11 3.24 -3.24
C PRO A 69 0.67 4.44 -3.78
N THR A 70 1.14 4.30 -5.02
CA THR A 70 2.05 5.25 -5.64
C THR A 70 1.46 5.77 -6.95
N VAL A 71 1.51 7.08 -7.12
CA VAL A 71 1.22 7.72 -8.39
C VAL A 71 2.53 8.09 -9.06
N LEU A 72 2.87 7.38 -10.14
CA LEU A 72 4.03 7.66 -10.98
C LEU A 72 3.52 8.24 -12.31
N GLN A 73 3.98 9.43 -12.66
CA GLN A 73 3.59 10.09 -13.89
C GLN A 73 4.80 10.25 -14.83
N PRO A 74 4.56 10.35 -16.16
CA PRO A 74 5.63 10.55 -17.10
C PRO A 74 6.34 11.90 -16.92
N ASP A 75 7.41 12.07 -17.63
CA ASP A 75 8.42 13.12 -17.55
C ASP A 75 7.91 14.51 -17.13
N GLY A 76 8.46 14.99 -16.04
CA GLY A 76 8.21 16.34 -15.52
C GLY A 76 6.88 16.53 -14.78
N LEU A 77 6.05 15.51 -14.69
CA LEU A 77 4.82 15.57 -13.90
C LEU A 77 5.06 15.12 -12.45
N PRO A 78 4.32 15.66 -11.49
CA PRO A 78 4.47 15.28 -10.08
C PRO A 78 4.19 13.80 -9.83
N CYS A 79 5.03 13.17 -9.00
CA CYS A 79 4.79 11.84 -8.47
C CYS A 79 4.48 11.95 -6.98
N ALA A 80 3.69 11.00 -6.45
CA ALA A 80 3.33 10.97 -5.05
C ALA A 80 3.36 9.53 -4.53
N ILE A 81 3.92 9.35 -3.35
CA ILE A 81 3.86 8.11 -2.57
C ILE A 81 3.24 8.45 -1.23
N ILE A 82 2.22 7.71 -0.85
CA ILE A 82 1.65 7.78 0.50
C ILE A 82 1.79 6.39 1.09
N GLU A 83 2.34 6.31 2.30
CA GLU A 83 2.50 5.06 3.02
C GLU A 83 1.84 5.16 4.38
N ASP A 84 0.96 4.21 4.66
CA ASP A 84 0.30 4.03 5.95
C ASP A 84 0.45 2.58 6.39
N ASP A 85 0.73 2.37 7.68
CA ASP A 85 0.71 1.05 8.28
C ASP A 85 -0.64 0.75 8.92
N VAL A 86 -1.13 -0.45 8.69
CA VAL A 86 -2.38 -0.95 9.28
C VAL A 86 -2.15 -2.26 10.01
N ILE A 87 -2.90 -2.47 11.09
CA ILE A 87 -3.05 -3.78 11.74
C ILE A 87 -4.44 -4.34 11.45
N LEU A 88 -4.53 -5.62 11.10
CA LEU A 88 -5.80 -6.28 10.83
C LEU A 88 -6.55 -6.59 12.13
N THR A 89 -7.84 -6.28 12.15
CA THR A 89 -8.79 -6.57 13.23
C THR A 89 -9.63 -7.81 12.88
N ASP A 90 -10.71 -8.08 13.58
CA ASP A 90 -11.58 -9.23 13.30
C ASP A 90 -12.29 -9.11 11.94
N ASP A 91 -12.67 -7.91 11.54
CA ASP A 91 -13.54 -7.64 10.38
C ASP A 91 -13.02 -6.53 9.45
N GLY A 92 -11.83 -5.98 9.72
CA GLY A 92 -11.26 -4.88 8.97
C GLY A 92 -9.82 -4.60 9.32
N CYS A 93 -9.47 -3.33 9.39
CA CYS A 93 -8.15 -2.89 9.81
C CYS A 93 -8.20 -1.56 10.57
N ARG A 94 -7.15 -1.27 11.29
CA ARG A 94 -6.93 -0.02 12.02
C ARG A 94 -5.57 0.56 11.64
N LEU A 95 -5.52 1.86 11.37
CA LEU A 95 -4.26 2.58 11.18
C LEU A 95 -3.41 2.53 12.46
N ILE A 96 -2.12 2.30 12.30
CA ILE A 96 -1.11 2.41 13.36
C ILE A 96 -0.12 3.54 13.08
N SER A 97 0.00 3.99 11.83
CA SER A 97 0.66 5.24 11.48
C SER A 97 -0.29 6.45 11.67
N LYS A 98 0.30 7.63 11.79
CA LYS A 98 -0.47 8.89 11.80
C LYS A 98 -0.72 9.31 10.36
N ARG A 99 -1.99 9.25 9.92
CA ARG A 99 -2.34 9.65 8.55
C ARG A 99 -1.97 11.10 8.28
N GLN A 100 -1.24 11.31 7.20
CA GLN A 100 -0.98 12.62 6.63
C GLN A 100 -2.05 12.94 5.59
N THR A 101 -2.70 14.09 5.73
CA THR A 101 -3.80 14.52 4.85
C THR A 101 -3.45 15.76 4.02
N ALA A 102 -2.27 16.32 4.21
CA ALA A 102 -1.77 17.47 3.48
C ALA A 102 -0.25 17.39 3.33
N LEU A 103 0.30 18.06 2.33
CA LEU A 103 1.73 18.24 2.18
C LEU A 103 2.30 19.08 3.32
N ILE A 104 3.47 18.70 3.81
CA ILE A 104 4.24 19.52 4.74
C ILE A 104 5.14 20.41 3.90
N GLU A 105 4.81 21.70 3.85
CA GLU A 105 5.62 22.69 3.13
C GLU A 105 6.80 23.13 3.98
N ILE A 106 8.01 22.98 3.43
CA ILE A 106 9.24 23.48 4.04
C ILE A 106 9.65 24.71 3.22
N PRO A 107 9.48 25.93 3.77
CA PRO A 107 9.83 27.15 3.04
C PRO A 107 11.34 27.19 2.78
N TYR A 108 11.70 27.46 1.52
CA TYR A 108 13.10 27.73 1.17
C TYR A 108 13.55 29.01 1.89
N ARG A 109 14.67 28.94 2.58
CA ARG A 109 15.35 30.11 3.15
C ARG A 109 16.65 30.27 2.38
N GLU A 110 16.82 31.41 1.75
CA GLU A 110 18.13 31.79 1.21
C GLU A 110 19.15 31.87 2.36
N ALA A 111 20.35 31.33 2.09
CA ALA A 111 21.44 31.33 3.07
C ALA A 111 22.00 32.75 3.28
#